data_a7608a30f4cffd899687dfeea0d184b0
#
_entry.id   a7608a30f4cffd899687dfeea0d184b0
#
_cell.length_a   1.000
_cell.length_b   1.000
_cell.length_c   1.000
_cell.angle_alpha   90.00
_cell.angle_beta   90.00
_cell.angle_gamma   90.00
#
_symmetry.space_group_name_H-M   'P 1'
#
loop_
_entity.id
_entity.type
_entity.pdbx_description
1 polymer ?
#
loop_
_entity_poly.entity_id
_entity_poly.type
_entity_poly.pdbx_seq_one_letter_code
_entity_poly.pdbx_strand_id
1 'polypeptide(L)'
;MNQTHAGSIERKALIFNIQKYNMYDGPGIRTIVFFKGCPLRCKWCSNPEGMDRSFQVMFKKRSCVDCGACAAACPAGIHVISPETGKHEILRDRDCTGCRKCMEACPREALTISGEVRTISELLKIISEEEAFYDQSGGGVTLGGGEVTSQPEAALNLLMACKQEGINTAIETCGFAKTETILKIAEYVDLFLFDIKHMDPERHNELAGVNNELILENLKELLHRRYNVKVRMPMLKGINDSREEIDQVIRFLMPFRDYKNFKGIDLLPYHKMGVNKYNQLDRPYPIDGDPSLSDGDLSRIEGWLKEYQFPVTVVRH
;
A
#
# COMPACT_ATOMS: atom_id res chain seq x y z
N MET A 1 -9.26 27.86 -38.67
CA MET A 1 -8.26 27.00 -38.07
C MET A 1 -8.99 26.05 -37.13
N ASN A 2 -9.29 24.86 -37.61
CA ASN A 2 -10.02 23.81 -36.86
C ASN A 2 -9.01 23.16 -35.90
N GLN A 3 -9.12 23.45 -34.63
CA GLN A 3 -8.50 22.61 -33.59
C GLN A 3 -9.43 21.40 -33.40
N THR A 4 -9.05 20.29 -34.03
CA THR A 4 -9.60 18.97 -33.73
C THR A 4 -9.29 18.63 -32.28
N HIS A 5 -10.27 18.74 -31.39
CA HIS A 5 -10.26 18.12 -30.07
C HIS A 5 -10.27 16.59 -30.32
N ALA A 6 -9.07 16.01 -30.42
CA ALA A 6 -8.92 14.58 -30.20
C ALA A 6 -9.37 14.33 -28.76
N GLY A 7 -10.50 13.65 -28.58
CA GLY A 7 -11.02 13.31 -27.27
C GLY A 7 -9.95 12.53 -26.50
N SER A 8 -9.32 13.17 -25.53
CA SER A 8 -8.38 12.54 -24.62
C SER A 8 -9.15 11.47 -23.87
N ILE A 9 -8.83 10.19 -24.09
CA ILE A 9 -9.34 9.11 -23.25
C ILE A 9 -8.91 9.45 -21.84
N GLU A 10 -9.86 9.84 -21.00
CA GLU A 10 -9.60 10.23 -19.63
C GLU A 10 -9.01 9.05 -18.87
N ARG A 11 -7.76 9.20 -18.42
CA ARG A 11 -6.99 8.13 -17.79
C ARG A 11 -7.53 7.89 -16.38
N LYS A 12 -7.64 6.62 -15.98
CA LYS A 12 -8.28 6.19 -14.73
C LYS A 12 -7.35 5.34 -13.88
N ALA A 13 -7.51 5.45 -12.58
CA ALA A 13 -6.88 4.57 -11.59
C ALA A 13 -7.96 3.78 -10.84
N LEU A 14 -7.66 2.54 -10.50
CA LEU A 14 -8.42 1.75 -9.55
C LEU A 14 -7.77 1.90 -8.18
N ILE A 15 -8.45 2.54 -7.26
CA ILE A 15 -8.00 2.79 -5.89
C ILE A 15 -8.93 2.10 -4.90
N PHE A 16 -8.51 1.97 -3.63
CA PHE A 16 -9.42 1.48 -2.60
C PHE A 16 -9.58 2.45 -1.43
N ASN A 17 -8.72 3.45 -1.30
CA ASN A 17 -8.84 4.48 -0.29
C ASN A 17 -8.09 5.76 -0.70
N ILE A 18 -8.47 6.88 -0.08
CA ILE A 18 -7.71 8.14 -0.05
C ILE A 18 -7.68 8.58 1.42
N GLN A 19 -6.50 8.84 1.94
CA GLN A 19 -6.31 9.31 3.31
C GLN A 19 -5.65 10.68 3.30
N LYS A 20 -6.31 11.68 3.85
CA LYS A 20 -5.78 13.02 4.06
C LYS A 20 -5.09 13.12 5.42
N TYR A 21 -4.25 14.13 5.60
CA TYR A 21 -3.54 14.46 6.85
C TYR A 21 -2.66 13.34 7.41
N ASN A 22 -2.08 12.52 6.54
CA ASN A 22 -1.13 11.50 6.96
C ASN A 22 0.24 12.13 7.26
N MET A 23 0.90 11.68 8.34
CA MET A 23 2.22 12.16 8.81
C MET A 23 3.28 11.04 8.88
N TYR A 24 2.94 9.82 8.45
CA TYR A 24 3.80 8.64 8.61
C TYR A 24 4.41 8.16 7.29
N ASP A 25 3.83 8.52 6.16
CA ASP A 25 4.21 7.99 4.87
C ASP A 25 4.89 9.05 3.99
N GLY A 26 5.97 9.58 4.53
CA GLY A 26 6.83 10.61 3.95
C GLY A 26 6.92 11.88 4.80
N PRO A 27 7.71 12.87 4.38
CA PRO A 27 7.88 14.11 5.11
C PRO A 27 6.64 14.99 5.05
N GLY A 28 6.37 15.71 6.13
CA GLY A 28 5.26 16.66 6.23
C GLY A 28 3.88 16.03 6.28
N ILE A 29 2.84 16.83 6.08
CA ILE A 29 1.46 16.37 5.99
C ILE A 29 1.17 15.94 4.55
N ARG A 30 0.58 14.75 4.36
CA ARG A 30 0.42 14.17 3.03
C ARG A 30 -0.99 13.64 2.80
N THR A 31 -1.42 13.67 1.54
CA THR A 31 -2.55 12.87 1.09
C THR A 31 -2.02 11.57 0.52
N ILE A 32 -2.53 10.42 1.00
CA ILE A 32 -2.19 9.11 0.43
C ILE A 32 -3.30 8.65 -0.50
N VAL A 33 -2.93 8.23 -1.71
CA VAL A 33 -3.81 7.56 -2.65
C VAL A 33 -3.45 6.08 -2.68
N PHE A 34 -4.37 5.22 -2.22
CA PHE A 34 -4.15 3.79 -2.11
C PHE A 34 -4.59 3.06 -3.38
N PHE A 35 -3.64 2.68 -4.22
CA PHE A 35 -3.86 1.91 -5.44
C PHE A 35 -4.24 0.47 -5.14
N LYS A 36 -5.12 -0.12 -5.95
CA LYS A 36 -5.61 -1.49 -5.81
C LYS A 36 -4.91 -2.43 -6.78
N GLY A 37 -4.47 -3.57 -6.26
CA GLY A 37 -3.64 -4.58 -6.92
C GLY A 37 -2.24 -4.62 -6.31
N CYS A 38 -1.77 -5.82 -5.98
CA CYS A 38 -0.41 -6.07 -5.49
C CYS A 38 0.07 -7.42 -6.03
N PRO A 39 1.30 -7.54 -6.54
CA PRO A 39 1.86 -8.82 -6.94
C PRO A 39 2.28 -9.68 -5.74
N LEU A 40 2.51 -9.06 -4.58
CA LEU A 40 2.89 -9.76 -3.36
C LEU A 40 1.66 -10.27 -2.58
N ARG A 41 1.93 -11.29 -1.73
CA ARG A 41 0.96 -11.91 -0.81
C ARG A 41 1.54 -11.98 0.60
N CYS A 42 2.06 -10.85 1.09
CA CYS A 42 2.67 -10.76 2.42
C CYS A 42 1.73 -11.29 3.50
N LYS A 43 2.21 -12.22 4.32
CA LYS A 43 1.41 -12.84 5.39
C LYS A 43 0.91 -11.84 6.44
N TRP A 44 1.62 -10.72 6.61
CA TRP A 44 1.27 -9.64 7.57
C TRP A 44 0.63 -8.41 6.90
N CYS A 45 0.08 -8.55 5.70
CA CYS A 45 -0.42 -7.40 4.96
C CYS A 45 -1.47 -6.61 5.75
N SER A 46 -1.27 -5.31 5.88
CA SER A 46 -2.21 -4.40 6.55
C SER A 46 -3.41 -4.02 5.69
N ASN A 47 -3.28 -4.20 4.36
CA ASN A 47 -4.28 -3.81 3.37
C ASN A 47 -4.67 -4.97 2.45
N PRO A 48 -5.23 -6.08 2.98
CA PRO A 48 -5.60 -7.24 2.16
C PRO A 48 -6.66 -6.91 1.11
N GLU A 49 -7.46 -5.86 1.34
CA GLU A 49 -8.42 -5.32 0.38
C GLU A 49 -7.77 -4.64 -0.81
N GLY A 50 -6.49 -4.32 -0.71
CA GLY A 50 -5.66 -3.76 -1.79
C GLY A 50 -4.96 -4.81 -2.66
N MET A 51 -4.96 -6.08 -2.26
CA MET A 51 -4.19 -7.13 -2.96
C MET A 51 -4.70 -7.43 -4.36
N ASP A 52 -6.01 -7.57 -4.53
CA ASP A 52 -6.62 -7.94 -5.80
C ASP A 52 -7.15 -6.72 -6.55
N ARG A 53 -7.14 -6.77 -7.88
CA ARG A 53 -7.63 -5.68 -8.73
C ARG A 53 -9.15 -5.69 -8.94
N SER A 54 -9.87 -6.66 -8.37
CA SER A 54 -11.33 -6.76 -8.41
C SER A 54 -11.99 -5.93 -7.32
N PHE A 55 -13.23 -5.52 -7.53
CA PHE A 55 -14.07 -4.98 -6.46
C PHE A 55 -14.37 -6.08 -5.44
N GLN A 56 -14.30 -5.74 -4.15
CA GLN A 56 -14.50 -6.71 -3.08
C GLN A 56 -15.44 -6.19 -2.02
N VAL A 57 -16.35 -7.05 -1.56
CA VAL A 57 -17.23 -6.73 -0.44
C VAL A 57 -16.49 -6.95 0.87
N MET A 58 -16.35 -5.90 1.66
CA MET A 58 -15.93 -5.94 3.06
C MET A 58 -17.18 -6.10 3.93
N PHE A 59 -17.27 -7.17 4.73
CA PHE A 59 -18.45 -7.51 5.50
C PHE A 59 -18.20 -7.49 7.01
N LYS A 60 -18.83 -6.54 7.69
CA LYS A 60 -18.82 -6.42 9.16
C LYS A 60 -19.91 -7.35 9.73
N LYS A 61 -19.63 -8.63 9.90
CA LYS A 61 -20.61 -9.65 10.36
C LYS A 61 -21.34 -9.25 11.65
N ARG A 62 -20.64 -8.61 12.60
CA ARG A 62 -21.21 -8.15 13.88
C ARG A 62 -22.29 -7.07 13.74
N SER A 63 -22.30 -6.31 12.65
CA SER A 63 -23.29 -5.27 12.37
C SER A 63 -24.49 -5.80 11.60
N CYS A 64 -24.40 -7.00 11.02
CA CYS A 64 -25.47 -7.59 10.21
C CYS A 64 -26.63 -8.07 11.08
N VAL A 65 -27.85 -7.87 10.58
CA VAL A 65 -29.10 -8.36 11.20
C VAL A 65 -29.85 -9.35 10.29
N ASP A 66 -29.19 -9.86 9.28
CA ASP A 66 -29.66 -10.90 8.36
C ASP A 66 -31.00 -10.58 7.65
N CYS A 67 -31.27 -9.28 7.41
CA CYS A 67 -32.57 -8.81 6.86
C CYS A 67 -32.77 -9.09 5.36
N GLY A 68 -31.74 -9.54 4.62
CA GLY A 68 -31.82 -9.85 3.20
C GLY A 68 -31.86 -8.67 2.23
N ALA A 69 -31.89 -7.42 2.70
CA ALA A 69 -31.99 -6.23 1.82
C ALA A 69 -30.86 -6.16 0.78
N CYS A 70 -29.62 -6.50 1.18
CA CYS A 70 -28.47 -6.54 0.26
C CYS A 70 -28.60 -7.66 -0.80
N ALA A 71 -29.20 -8.80 -0.47
CA ALA A 71 -29.45 -9.87 -1.43
C ALA A 71 -30.47 -9.46 -2.49
N ALA A 72 -31.56 -8.79 -2.09
CA ALA A 72 -32.55 -8.28 -3.01
C ALA A 72 -32.02 -7.16 -3.92
N ALA A 73 -31.06 -6.34 -3.43
CA ALA A 73 -30.51 -5.21 -4.16
C ALA A 73 -29.34 -5.57 -5.10
N CYS A 74 -28.70 -6.75 -4.93
CA CYS A 74 -27.48 -7.09 -5.65
C CYS A 74 -27.73 -7.64 -7.05
N PRO A 75 -27.37 -6.94 -8.14
CA PRO A 75 -27.59 -7.43 -9.50
C PRO A 75 -26.70 -8.61 -9.87
N ALA A 76 -25.55 -8.78 -9.21
CA ALA A 76 -24.63 -9.89 -9.42
C ALA A 76 -24.96 -11.12 -8.56
N GLY A 77 -25.97 -11.04 -7.66
CA GLY A 77 -26.40 -12.15 -6.82
C GLY A 77 -25.32 -12.69 -5.89
N ILE A 78 -24.38 -11.85 -5.45
CA ILE A 78 -23.28 -12.27 -4.55
C ILE A 78 -23.70 -12.32 -3.07
N HIS A 79 -24.81 -11.71 -2.70
CA HIS A 79 -25.37 -11.76 -1.36
C HIS A 79 -26.53 -12.78 -1.33
N VAL A 80 -26.50 -13.67 -0.37
CA VAL A 80 -27.56 -14.67 -0.17
C VAL A 80 -27.94 -14.76 1.30
N ILE A 81 -29.17 -15.15 1.59
CA ILE A 81 -29.55 -15.61 2.92
C ILE A 81 -29.55 -17.14 2.86
N SER A 82 -28.67 -17.75 3.64
CA SER A 82 -28.55 -19.21 3.70
C SER A 82 -29.87 -19.84 4.13
N PRO A 83 -30.43 -20.75 3.36
CA PRO A 83 -31.69 -21.45 3.74
C PRO A 83 -31.56 -22.28 5.01
N GLU A 84 -30.34 -22.75 5.30
CA GLU A 84 -30.05 -23.64 6.42
C GLU A 84 -29.90 -22.87 7.74
N THR A 85 -29.21 -21.70 7.68
CA THR A 85 -28.83 -20.92 8.88
C THR A 85 -29.66 -19.67 9.07
N GLY A 86 -30.36 -19.21 8.04
CA GLY A 86 -31.06 -17.92 8.02
C GLY A 86 -30.12 -16.72 8.02
N LYS A 87 -28.79 -16.93 7.88
CA LYS A 87 -27.79 -15.87 7.95
C LYS A 87 -27.38 -15.37 6.57
N HIS A 88 -26.95 -14.11 6.55
CA HIS A 88 -26.40 -13.51 5.36
C HIS A 88 -24.99 -14.06 5.08
N GLU A 89 -24.77 -14.50 3.85
CA GLU A 89 -23.51 -15.00 3.32
C GLU A 89 -23.14 -14.26 2.02
N ILE A 90 -21.83 -14.19 1.75
CA ILE A 90 -21.29 -13.60 0.52
C ILE A 90 -20.65 -14.70 -0.30
N LEU A 91 -21.15 -14.89 -1.53
CA LEU A 91 -20.58 -15.82 -2.50
C LEU A 91 -19.30 -15.24 -3.07
N ARG A 92 -18.15 -15.67 -2.54
CA ARG A 92 -16.82 -15.14 -2.89
C ARG A 92 -16.28 -15.65 -4.23
N ASP A 93 -16.94 -16.64 -4.82
CA ASP A 93 -16.71 -17.19 -6.15
C ASP A 93 -17.33 -16.35 -7.28
N ARG A 94 -18.13 -15.34 -6.93
CA ARG A 94 -18.77 -14.42 -7.88
C ARG A 94 -18.13 -13.03 -7.86
N ASP A 95 -18.06 -12.42 -9.04
CA ASP A 95 -17.47 -11.10 -9.19
C ASP A 95 -18.41 -9.98 -8.75
N CYS A 96 -17.91 -9.09 -7.91
CA CYS A 96 -18.57 -7.85 -7.55
C CYS A 96 -18.40 -6.82 -8.67
N THR A 97 -19.50 -6.20 -9.10
CA THR A 97 -19.46 -5.14 -10.13
C THR A 97 -19.11 -3.75 -9.59
N GLY A 98 -18.97 -3.60 -8.26
CA GLY A 98 -18.69 -2.32 -7.63
C GLY A 98 -19.88 -1.33 -7.61
N CYS A 99 -21.10 -1.77 -7.91
CA CYS A 99 -22.26 -0.88 -8.07
C CYS A 99 -22.79 -0.25 -6.77
N ARG A 100 -22.31 -0.69 -5.58
CA ARG A 100 -22.61 -0.18 -4.23
C ARG A 100 -24.08 -0.29 -3.77
N LYS A 101 -25.02 -0.81 -4.56
CA LYS A 101 -26.45 -0.95 -4.20
C LYS A 101 -26.66 -1.73 -2.90
N CYS A 102 -25.82 -2.71 -2.59
CA CYS A 102 -25.89 -3.46 -1.33
C CYS A 102 -25.53 -2.59 -0.11
N MET A 103 -24.65 -1.61 -0.27
CA MET A 103 -24.29 -0.66 0.79
C MET A 103 -25.46 0.30 1.05
N GLU A 104 -26.05 0.86 -0.02
CA GLU A 104 -27.20 1.77 0.06
C GLU A 104 -28.43 1.09 0.68
N ALA A 105 -28.65 -0.20 0.37
CA ALA A 105 -29.75 -0.99 0.91
C ALA A 105 -29.53 -1.47 2.36
N CYS A 106 -28.30 -1.38 2.90
CA CYS A 106 -27.99 -1.94 4.21
C CYS A 106 -28.31 -0.96 5.35
N PRO A 107 -29.36 -1.16 6.17
CA PRO A 107 -29.75 -0.23 7.24
C PRO A 107 -28.74 -0.22 8.41
N ARG A 108 -27.78 -1.15 8.43
CA ARG A 108 -26.80 -1.33 9.50
C ARG A 108 -25.38 -0.98 9.07
N GLU A 109 -25.18 -0.48 7.84
CA GLU A 109 -23.86 -0.18 7.27
C GLU A 109 -22.84 -1.31 7.45
N ALA A 110 -23.35 -2.55 7.35
CA ALA A 110 -22.54 -3.75 7.54
C ALA A 110 -21.63 -4.06 6.35
N LEU A 111 -21.83 -3.39 5.22
CA LEU A 111 -21.13 -3.65 3.96
C LEU A 111 -20.36 -2.42 3.49
N THR A 112 -19.15 -2.66 2.96
CA THR A 112 -18.35 -1.65 2.25
C THR A 112 -17.78 -2.30 1.00
N ILE A 113 -17.72 -1.58 -0.11
CA ILE A 113 -17.06 -2.06 -1.33
C ILE A 113 -15.64 -1.48 -1.39
N SER A 114 -14.64 -2.36 -1.34
CA SER A 114 -13.25 -2.00 -1.64
C SER A 114 -13.05 -1.99 -3.16
N GLY A 115 -12.59 -0.88 -3.65
CA GLY A 115 -12.38 -0.59 -5.08
C GLY A 115 -13.24 0.57 -5.55
N GLU A 116 -12.60 1.51 -6.21
CA GLU A 116 -13.23 2.67 -6.85
C GLU A 116 -12.39 3.06 -8.06
N VAL A 117 -13.05 3.29 -9.19
CA VAL A 117 -12.40 3.82 -10.39
C VAL A 117 -12.54 5.33 -10.36
N ARG A 118 -11.40 6.03 -10.34
CA ARG A 118 -11.33 7.49 -10.38
C ARG A 118 -10.51 7.94 -11.57
N THR A 119 -10.89 9.06 -12.17
CA THR A 119 -10.08 9.71 -13.18
C THR A 119 -8.88 10.41 -12.53
N ILE A 120 -7.82 10.61 -13.29
CA ILE A 120 -6.63 11.33 -12.81
C ILE A 120 -6.99 12.76 -12.41
N SER A 121 -7.89 13.41 -13.16
CA SER A 121 -8.37 14.76 -12.85
C SER A 121 -9.13 14.83 -11.51
N GLU A 122 -9.99 13.83 -11.22
CA GLU A 122 -10.69 13.75 -9.93
C GLU A 122 -9.70 13.55 -8.76
N LEU A 123 -8.69 12.67 -8.94
CA LEU A 123 -7.68 12.44 -7.92
C LEU A 123 -6.83 13.69 -7.69
N LEU A 124 -6.39 14.35 -8.75
CA LEU A 124 -5.61 15.59 -8.64
C LEU A 124 -6.41 16.68 -7.88
N LYS A 125 -7.70 16.85 -8.21
CA LYS A 125 -8.55 17.79 -7.50
C LYS A 125 -8.59 17.53 -5.99
N ILE A 126 -8.78 16.26 -5.58
CA ILE A 126 -8.81 15.88 -4.15
C ILE A 126 -7.45 16.15 -3.48
N ILE A 127 -6.35 15.89 -4.19
CA ILE A 127 -4.99 16.12 -3.69
C ILE A 127 -4.74 17.63 -3.51
N SER A 128 -5.11 18.45 -4.49
CA SER A 128 -4.91 19.91 -4.47
C SER A 128 -5.74 20.64 -3.40
N GLU A 129 -6.82 20.02 -2.88
CA GLU A 129 -7.59 20.59 -1.75
C GLU A 129 -6.73 20.77 -0.48
N GLU A 130 -5.61 20.05 -0.36
CA GLU A 130 -4.74 20.06 0.82
C GLU A 130 -3.43 20.85 0.61
N GLU A 131 -3.29 21.60 -0.49
CA GLU A 131 -2.07 22.33 -0.90
C GLU A 131 -1.51 23.22 0.22
N ALA A 132 -2.38 23.97 0.92
CA ALA A 132 -1.98 24.83 2.03
C ALA A 132 -1.25 24.06 3.16
N PHE A 133 -1.61 22.80 3.42
CA PHE A 133 -0.92 21.95 4.40
C PHE A 133 0.41 21.43 3.85
N TYR A 134 0.48 21.17 2.55
CA TYR A 134 1.74 20.75 1.91
C TYR A 134 2.78 21.87 1.98
N ASP A 135 2.40 23.09 1.63
CA ASP A 135 3.28 24.26 1.67
C ASP A 135 3.83 24.55 3.06
N GLN A 136 2.98 24.46 4.09
CA GLN A 136 3.37 24.72 5.47
C GLN A 136 4.27 23.64 6.07
N SER A 137 4.09 22.39 5.66
CA SER A 137 4.76 21.24 6.28
C SER A 137 5.91 20.66 5.47
N GLY A 138 6.05 21.06 4.20
CA GLY A 138 6.92 20.38 3.24
C GLY A 138 6.37 19.01 2.83
N GLY A 139 5.06 18.83 2.92
CA GLY A 139 4.34 17.60 2.57
C GLY A 139 4.01 17.49 1.09
N GLY A 140 2.95 16.73 0.77
CA GLY A 140 2.52 16.51 -0.62
C GLY A 140 1.64 15.27 -0.78
N VAL A 141 1.79 14.57 -1.88
CA VAL A 141 1.07 13.31 -2.13
C VAL A 141 1.99 12.10 -1.96
N THR A 142 1.45 11.02 -1.41
CA THR A 142 2.08 9.68 -1.44
C THR A 142 1.16 8.72 -2.19
N LEU A 143 1.68 8.05 -3.20
CA LEU A 143 0.98 6.93 -3.84
C LEU A 143 1.43 5.64 -3.14
N GLY A 144 0.48 4.86 -2.67
CA GLY A 144 0.72 3.61 -1.95
C GLY A 144 -0.42 2.62 -2.15
N GLY A 145 -0.65 1.73 -1.16
CA GLY A 145 -1.83 0.86 -1.14
C GLY A 145 -1.53 -0.62 -1.26
N GLY A 146 -1.89 -1.24 -2.39
CA GLY A 146 -1.41 -2.56 -2.78
C GLY A 146 0.04 -2.44 -3.25
N GLU A 147 0.21 -2.20 -4.54
CA GLU A 147 1.50 -1.82 -5.14
C GLU A 147 1.26 -0.83 -6.28
N VAL A 148 1.89 0.33 -6.19
CA VAL A 148 1.72 1.43 -7.16
C VAL A 148 2.08 1.00 -8.58
N THR A 149 3.15 0.21 -8.72
CA THR A 149 3.63 -0.30 -10.01
C THR A 149 2.72 -1.35 -10.64
N SER A 150 1.69 -1.82 -9.94
CA SER A 150 0.64 -2.67 -10.54
C SER A 150 -0.22 -1.92 -11.55
N GLN A 151 -0.28 -0.58 -11.47
CA GLN A 151 -1.01 0.29 -12.40
C GLN A 151 -0.07 1.40 -12.90
N PRO A 152 1.01 1.05 -13.62
CA PRO A 152 2.13 1.96 -13.86
C PRO A 152 1.74 3.21 -14.66
N GLU A 153 0.83 3.08 -15.62
CA GLU A 153 0.38 4.21 -16.41
C GLU A 153 -0.51 5.18 -15.62
N ALA A 154 -1.39 4.67 -14.75
CA ALA A 154 -2.19 5.50 -13.88
C ALA A 154 -1.32 6.24 -12.86
N ALA A 155 -0.36 5.53 -12.26
CA ALA A 155 0.59 6.10 -11.33
C ALA A 155 1.44 7.20 -11.98
N LEU A 156 2.02 6.91 -13.14
CA LEU A 156 2.82 7.88 -13.91
C LEU A 156 2.03 9.14 -14.22
N ASN A 157 0.78 8.98 -14.72
CA ASN A 157 -0.03 10.15 -15.08
C ASN A 157 -0.43 11.00 -13.87
N LEU A 158 -0.74 10.37 -12.73
CA LEU A 158 -1.06 11.10 -11.52
C LEU A 158 0.17 11.84 -10.98
N LEU A 159 1.33 11.20 -10.95
CA LEU A 159 2.59 11.83 -10.54
C LEU A 159 2.96 13.02 -11.44
N MET A 160 2.84 12.84 -12.76
CA MET A 160 3.06 13.93 -13.72
C MET A 160 2.14 15.13 -13.46
N ALA A 161 0.84 14.86 -13.24
CA ALA A 161 -0.13 15.90 -12.94
C ALA A 161 0.20 16.63 -11.63
N CYS A 162 0.55 15.90 -10.57
CA CYS A 162 0.97 16.49 -9.30
C CYS A 162 2.24 17.34 -9.45
N LYS A 163 3.22 16.88 -10.24
CA LYS A 163 4.44 17.67 -10.50
C LYS A 163 4.16 18.95 -11.29
N GLN A 164 3.19 18.94 -12.21
CA GLN A 164 2.77 20.14 -12.94
C GLN A 164 2.17 21.21 -12.04
N GLU A 165 1.45 20.79 -10.98
CA GLU A 165 0.90 21.66 -9.93
C GLU A 165 1.94 22.01 -8.83
N GLY A 166 3.20 21.56 -8.96
CA GLY A 166 4.24 21.84 -7.96
C GLY A 166 4.15 20.99 -6.68
N ILE A 167 3.26 19.99 -6.63
CA ILE A 167 3.05 19.14 -5.45
C ILE A 167 4.21 18.16 -5.31
N ASN A 168 4.78 18.06 -4.09
CA ASN A 168 5.79 17.07 -3.77
C ASN A 168 5.22 15.66 -3.82
N THR A 169 5.95 14.72 -4.41
CA THR A 169 5.50 13.35 -4.70
C THR A 169 6.34 12.32 -3.97
N ALA A 170 5.70 11.36 -3.33
CA ALA A 170 6.33 10.16 -2.81
C ALA A 170 5.59 8.90 -3.29
N ILE A 171 6.28 7.78 -3.32
CA ILE A 171 5.64 6.48 -3.51
C ILE A 171 6.09 5.48 -2.45
N GLU A 172 5.15 4.68 -1.96
CA GLU A 172 5.42 3.45 -1.24
C GLU A 172 5.44 2.30 -2.22
N THR A 173 6.52 1.53 -2.23
CA THR A 173 6.65 0.42 -3.17
C THR A 173 7.45 -0.74 -2.58
N CYS A 174 7.02 -1.95 -2.92
CA CYS A 174 7.82 -3.15 -2.70
C CYS A 174 8.89 -3.34 -3.79
N GLY A 175 8.88 -2.55 -4.85
CA GLY A 175 9.86 -2.62 -5.95
C GLY A 175 9.75 -3.83 -6.87
N PHE A 176 8.71 -4.67 -6.76
CA PHE A 176 8.52 -5.84 -7.62
C PHE A 176 7.85 -5.47 -8.94
N ALA A 177 8.60 -4.85 -9.83
CA ALA A 177 8.20 -4.50 -11.17
C ALA A 177 9.40 -4.48 -12.11
N LYS A 178 9.17 -4.47 -13.43
CA LYS A 178 10.26 -4.31 -14.38
C LYS A 178 11.03 -3.02 -14.10
N THR A 179 12.36 -3.08 -14.11
CA THR A 179 13.23 -1.94 -13.82
C THR A 179 12.90 -0.72 -14.68
N GLU A 180 12.61 -0.91 -15.96
CA GLU A 180 12.24 0.20 -16.86
C GLU A 180 10.94 0.90 -16.42
N THR A 181 10.01 0.16 -15.85
CA THR A 181 8.75 0.71 -15.31
C THR A 181 9.01 1.60 -14.10
N ILE A 182 9.84 1.10 -13.17
CA ILE A 182 10.22 1.86 -11.97
C ILE A 182 10.97 3.13 -12.37
N LEU A 183 11.92 3.03 -13.31
CA LEU A 183 12.72 4.17 -13.74
C LEU A 183 11.88 5.25 -14.46
N LYS A 184 10.87 4.87 -15.24
CA LYS A 184 9.93 5.83 -15.84
C LYS A 184 9.13 6.59 -14.78
N ILE A 185 8.68 5.88 -13.74
CA ILE A 185 7.96 6.49 -12.61
C ILE A 185 8.89 7.40 -11.83
N ALA A 186 10.15 6.99 -11.64
CA ALA A 186 11.15 7.69 -10.83
C ALA A 186 11.43 9.13 -11.28
N GLU A 187 11.25 9.44 -12.57
CA GLU A 187 11.41 10.80 -13.11
C GLU A 187 10.44 11.81 -12.46
N TYR A 188 9.34 11.33 -11.87
CA TYR A 188 8.29 12.16 -11.26
C TYR A 188 8.12 11.92 -9.77
N VAL A 189 9.11 11.29 -9.11
CA VAL A 189 9.08 10.95 -7.68
C VAL A 189 10.19 11.70 -6.94
N ASP A 190 9.81 12.48 -5.91
CA ASP A 190 10.76 13.16 -5.04
C ASP A 190 11.33 12.24 -3.95
N LEU A 191 10.56 11.21 -3.50
CA LEU A 191 10.99 10.27 -2.48
C LEU A 191 10.37 8.89 -2.69
N PHE A 192 11.20 7.86 -2.71
CA PHE A 192 10.79 6.47 -2.59
C PHE A 192 10.80 6.03 -1.13
N LEU A 193 9.67 5.52 -0.65
CA LEU A 193 9.55 4.74 0.57
C LEU A 193 9.58 3.26 0.13
N PHE A 194 10.77 2.67 0.20
CA PHE A 194 11.04 1.39 -0.44
C PHE A 194 11.13 0.27 0.58
N ASP A 195 10.27 -0.73 0.44
CA ASP A 195 10.15 -1.82 1.41
C ASP A 195 11.19 -2.94 1.18
N ILE A 196 11.98 -3.25 2.21
CA ILE A 196 12.72 -4.51 2.34
C ILE A 196 11.98 -5.37 3.35
N LYS A 197 11.46 -6.52 2.91
CA LYS A 197 10.65 -7.40 3.76
C LYS A 197 11.45 -8.57 4.35
N HIS A 198 12.36 -9.14 3.57
CA HIS A 198 13.32 -10.16 3.97
C HIS A 198 14.50 -10.19 2.99
N MET A 199 15.71 -10.50 3.46
CA MET A 199 16.91 -10.52 2.60
C MET A 199 17.13 -11.85 1.91
N ASP A 200 16.74 -12.96 2.55
CA ASP A 200 16.82 -14.30 1.95
C ASP A 200 15.69 -14.50 0.93
N PRO A 201 15.99 -14.90 -0.34
CA PRO A 201 15.00 -14.98 -1.40
C PRO A 201 13.96 -16.09 -1.18
N GLU A 202 14.33 -17.23 -0.61
CA GLU A 202 13.41 -18.34 -0.36
C GLU A 202 12.42 -17.97 0.76
N ARG A 203 12.94 -17.39 1.85
CA ARG A 203 12.10 -16.87 2.94
C ARG A 203 11.22 -15.72 2.47
N HIS A 204 11.73 -14.82 1.63
CA HIS A 204 10.91 -13.77 1.04
C HIS A 204 9.76 -14.36 0.23
N ASN A 205 10.01 -15.39 -0.58
CA ASN A 205 8.97 -16.07 -1.35
C ASN A 205 7.93 -16.73 -0.42
N GLU A 206 8.37 -17.45 0.61
CA GLU A 206 7.45 -18.06 1.59
C GLU A 206 6.56 -17.02 2.30
N LEU A 207 7.12 -15.86 2.61
CA LEU A 207 6.47 -14.82 3.41
C LEU A 207 5.66 -13.82 2.58
N ALA A 208 6.09 -13.54 1.36
CA ALA A 208 5.52 -12.48 0.50
C ALA A 208 5.04 -12.98 -0.87
N GLY A 209 5.26 -14.26 -1.20
CA GLY A 209 4.76 -14.90 -2.42
C GLY A 209 5.61 -14.71 -3.66
N VAL A 210 6.75 -14.03 -3.57
CA VAL A 210 7.72 -13.82 -4.66
C VAL A 210 9.13 -13.79 -4.10
N ASN A 211 10.13 -14.11 -4.92
CA ASN A 211 11.54 -13.89 -4.58
C ASN A 211 11.88 -12.39 -4.60
N ASN A 212 13.01 -12.02 -3.98
CA ASN A 212 13.39 -10.61 -3.77
C ASN A 212 14.50 -10.09 -4.70
N GLU A 213 15.07 -10.90 -5.59
CA GLU A 213 16.22 -10.49 -6.43
C GLU A 213 15.90 -9.24 -7.24
N LEU A 214 14.74 -9.23 -7.94
CA LEU A 214 14.29 -8.09 -8.73
C LEU A 214 14.04 -6.84 -7.86
N ILE A 215 13.51 -7.05 -6.64
CA ILE A 215 13.25 -6.00 -5.67
C ILE A 215 14.57 -5.31 -5.27
N LEU A 216 15.56 -6.12 -4.88
CA LEU A 216 16.86 -5.65 -4.45
C LEU A 216 17.66 -5.01 -5.60
N GLU A 217 17.54 -5.55 -6.82
CA GLU A 217 18.12 -4.94 -8.02
C GLU A 217 17.53 -3.56 -8.30
N ASN A 218 16.21 -3.42 -8.25
CA ASN A 218 15.53 -2.14 -8.42
C ASN A 218 15.93 -1.11 -7.36
N LEU A 219 16.08 -1.54 -6.11
CA LEU A 219 16.58 -0.67 -5.04
C LEU A 219 18.00 -0.16 -5.33
N LYS A 220 18.91 -1.05 -5.77
CA LYS A 220 20.27 -0.66 -6.19
C LYS A 220 20.26 0.35 -7.33
N GLU A 221 19.44 0.09 -8.37
CA GLU A 221 19.32 0.99 -9.52
C GLU A 221 18.85 2.39 -9.11
N LEU A 222 17.82 2.49 -8.27
CA LEU A 222 17.35 3.78 -7.75
C LEU A 222 18.45 4.53 -6.99
N LEU A 223 19.17 3.84 -6.10
CA LEU A 223 20.25 4.43 -5.32
C LEU A 223 21.44 4.88 -6.20
N HIS A 224 21.87 4.06 -7.16
CA HIS A 224 22.94 4.39 -8.10
C HIS A 224 22.60 5.57 -9.00
N ARG A 225 21.35 5.67 -9.45
CA ARG A 225 20.85 6.78 -10.27
C ARG A 225 20.50 8.03 -9.48
N ARG A 226 20.77 8.03 -8.17
CA ARG A 226 20.62 9.19 -7.30
C ARG A 226 19.19 9.62 -7.04
N TYR A 227 18.19 8.73 -7.21
CA TYR A 227 16.86 8.99 -6.72
C TYR A 227 16.82 8.91 -5.18
N ASN A 228 16.05 9.78 -4.54
CA ASN A 228 15.92 9.77 -3.08
C ASN A 228 15.16 8.51 -2.63
N VAL A 229 15.79 7.74 -1.77
CA VAL A 229 15.21 6.50 -1.24
C VAL A 229 15.34 6.46 0.28
N LYS A 230 14.24 6.20 0.95
CA LYS A 230 14.17 5.79 2.34
C LYS A 230 13.74 4.33 2.40
N VAL A 231 14.57 3.49 2.96
CA VAL A 231 14.26 2.06 3.11
C VAL A 231 13.28 1.89 4.26
N ARG A 232 12.27 1.06 4.07
CA ARG A 232 11.27 0.73 5.10
C ARG A 232 11.33 -0.77 5.39
N MET A 233 11.33 -1.11 6.66
CA MET A 233 11.42 -2.51 7.11
C MET A 233 10.24 -2.81 8.03
N PRO A 234 9.20 -3.52 7.55
CA PRO A 234 8.21 -4.11 8.44
C PRO A 234 8.88 -5.11 9.37
N MET A 235 8.83 -4.87 10.68
CA MET A 235 9.55 -5.64 11.69
C MET A 235 8.63 -6.60 12.42
N LEU A 236 8.93 -7.90 12.33
CA LEU A 236 8.14 -8.98 12.92
C LEU A 236 9.03 -9.90 13.75
N LYS A 237 8.63 -10.16 14.99
CA LYS A 237 9.35 -11.03 15.91
C LYS A 237 9.44 -12.47 15.38
N GLY A 238 10.64 -13.02 15.40
CA GLY A 238 10.94 -14.38 14.91
C GLY A 238 10.93 -14.54 13.40
N ILE A 239 10.81 -13.42 12.64
CA ILE A 239 10.81 -13.45 11.16
C ILE A 239 12.04 -12.71 10.62
N ASN A 240 12.22 -11.44 10.96
CA ASN A 240 13.29 -10.60 10.43
C ASN A 240 13.95 -9.71 11.50
N ASP A 241 13.89 -10.12 12.77
CA ASP A 241 14.37 -9.38 13.92
C ASP A 241 15.67 -9.91 14.52
N SER A 242 16.26 -10.96 13.94
CA SER A 242 17.52 -11.53 14.40
C SER A 242 18.73 -10.68 14.00
N ARG A 243 19.86 -10.82 14.73
CA ARG A 243 21.11 -10.14 14.38
C ARG A 243 21.57 -10.52 12.96
N GLU A 244 21.42 -11.78 12.59
CA GLU A 244 21.83 -12.30 11.28
C GLU A 244 21.04 -11.65 10.14
N GLU A 245 19.72 -11.50 10.29
CA GLU A 245 18.85 -10.82 9.31
C GLU A 245 19.23 -9.34 9.15
N ILE A 246 19.47 -8.66 10.26
CA ILE A 246 19.88 -7.24 10.24
C ILE A 246 21.28 -7.07 9.62
N ASP A 247 22.20 -7.98 9.90
CA ASP A 247 23.54 -7.95 9.30
C ASP A 247 23.49 -8.17 7.77
N GLN A 248 22.52 -8.91 7.24
CA GLN A 248 22.31 -9.02 5.79
C GLN A 248 21.85 -7.69 5.20
N VAL A 249 20.91 -6.99 5.84
CA VAL A 249 20.49 -5.64 5.43
C VAL A 249 21.65 -4.65 5.48
N ILE A 250 22.44 -4.68 6.56
CA ILE A 250 23.64 -3.84 6.72
C ILE A 250 24.61 -4.07 5.56
N ARG A 251 24.98 -5.32 5.30
CA ARG A 251 25.89 -5.65 4.18
C ARG A 251 25.37 -5.18 2.83
N PHE A 252 24.08 -5.30 2.60
CA PHE A 252 23.44 -4.87 1.34
C PHE A 252 23.45 -3.34 1.18
N LEU A 253 23.14 -2.60 2.24
CA LEU A 253 23.02 -1.12 2.20
C LEU A 253 24.34 -0.39 2.42
N MET A 254 25.38 -1.06 2.93
CA MET A 254 26.69 -0.46 3.26
C MET A 254 27.31 0.35 2.09
N PRO A 255 27.28 -0.11 0.83
CA PRO A 255 27.82 0.66 -0.30
C PRO A 255 27.10 1.99 -0.55
N PHE A 256 25.90 2.14 -0.03
CA PHE A 256 25.02 3.30 -0.27
C PHE A 256 24.91 4.23 0.94
N ARG A 257 25.45 3.83 2.10
CA ARG A 257 25.27 4.54 3.37
C ARG A 257 25.59 6.03 3.27
N ASP A 258 26.66 6.40 2.59
CA ASP A 258 27.15 7.78 2.48
C ASP A 258 26.57 8.52 1.26
N TYR A 259 25.62 7.92 0.53
CA TYR A 259 24.95 8.57 -0.59
C TYR A 259 23.95 9.61 -0.08
N LYS A 260 24.03 10.86 -0.60
CA LYS A 260 23.11 11.95 -0.21
C LYS A 260 21.62 11.63 -0.48
N ASN A 261 21.36 10.77 -1.46
CA ASN A 261 20.01 10.34 -1.82
C ASN A 261 19.51 9.13 -1.02
N PHE A 262 20.36 8.44 -0.25
CA PHE A 262 19.92 7.48 0.76
C PHE A 262 19.45 8.24 2.00
N LYS A 263 18.15 8.14 2.31
CA LYS A 263 17.48 8.90 3.38
C LYS A 263 17.37 8.13 4.69
N GLY A 264 18.05 6.98 4.79
CA GLY A 264 18.06 6.15 5.98
C GLY A 264 17.03 5.03 5.95
N ILE A 265 16.78 4.46 7.14
CA ILE A 265 15.97 3.27 7.34
C ILE A 265 14.85 3.60 8.33
N ASP A 266 13.61 3.28 7.97
CA ASP A 266 12.47 3.28 8.88
C ASP A 266 12.16 1.86 9.32
N LEU A 267 12.18 1.61 10.62
CA LEU A 267 11.68 0.37 11.22
C LEU A 267 10.18 0.55 11.47
N LEU A 268 9.36 -0.31 10.88
CA LEU A 268 7.90 -0.29 10.98
C LEU A 268 7.45 -1.45 11.86
N PRO A 269 7.19 -1.23 13.17
CA PRO A 269 6.73 -2.29 14.04
C PRO A 269 5.44 -2.92 13.54
N TYR A 270 5.34 -4.25 13.63
CA TYR A 270 4.11 -4.95 13.29
C TYR A 270 2.93 -4.45 14.13
N HIS A 271 1.76 -4.36 13.50
CA HIS A 271 0.49 -4.02 14.14
C HIS A 271 -0.65 -4.89 13.59
N LYS A 272 -1.70 -5.09 14.39
CA LYS A 272 -2.83 -5.99 14.09
C LYS A 272 -3.96 -5.34 13.26
N MET A 273 -3.77 -4.15 12.71
CA MET A 273 -4.82 -3.41 11.97
C MET A 273 -5.37 -4.19 10.76
N GLY A 274 -4.55 -5.03 10.12
CA GLY A 274 -4.97 -5.88 9.00
C GLY A 274 -5.92 -7.00 9.39
N VAL A 275 -5.81 -7.56 10.61
CA VAL A 275 -6.55 -8.76 11.04
C VAL A 275 -8.07 -8.64 10.83
N ASN A 276 -8.65 -7.51 11.26
CA ASN A 276 -10.08 -7.28 11.09
C ASN A 276 -10.51 -7.17 9.62
N LYS A 277 -9.64 -6.66 8.75
CA LYS A 277 -9.90 -6.56 7.31
C LYS A 277 -9.91 -7.93 6.63
N TYR A 278 -9.00 -8.85 7.05
CA TYR A 278 -9.05 -10.25 6.62
C TYR A 278 -10.38 -10.90 6.99
N ASN A 279 -10.86 -10.72 8.22
CA ASN A 279 -12.15 -11.23 8.66
C ASN A 279 -13.32 -10.67 7.83
N GLN A 280 -13.28 -9.39 7.46
CA GLN A 280 -14.29 -8.77 6.60
C GLN A 280 -14.27 -9.30 5.16
N LEU A 281 -13.14 -9.85 4.72
CA LEU A 281 -12.97 -10.50 3.41
C LEU A 281 -13.23 -12.01 3.45
N ASP A 282 -13.63 -12.58 4.60
CA ASP A 282 -13.75 -14.02 4.84
C ASP A 282 -12.45 -14.78 4.56
N ARG A 283 -11.31 -14.15 4.87
CA ARG A 283 -9.97 -14.73 4.71
C ARG A 283 -9.36 -15.05 6.08
N PRO A 284 -8.72 -16.22 6.26
CA PRO A 284 -7.94 -16.48 7.46
C PRO A 284 -6.74 -15.52 7.49
N TYR A 285 -6.40 -15.03 8.69
CA TYR A 285 -5.17 -14.27 8.86
C TYR A 285 -3.97 -15.23 8.87
N PRO A 286 -2.94 -15.01 8.01
CA PRO A 286 -1.93 -16.05 7.76
C PRO A 286 -0.85 -16.18 8.85
N ILE A 287 -0.82 -15.30 9.85
CA ILE A 287 0.15 -15.36 10.94
C ILE A 287 -0.52 -15.86 12.22
N ASP A 288 0.07 -16.90 12.79
CA ASP A 288 -0.32 -17.41 14.09
C ASP A 288 0.35 -16.61 15.22
N GLY A 289 -0.38 -16.39 16.31
CA GLY A 289 0.11 -15.69 17.48
C GLY A 289 0.25 -14.18 17.32
N ASP A 290 1.28 -13.61 17.94
CA ASP A 290 1.56 -12.18 17.97
C ASP A 290 3.06 -11.91 17.69
N PRO A 291 3.41 -11.53 16.45
CA PRO A 291 4.79 -11.21 16.09
C PRO A 291 5.18 -9.76 16.44
N SER A 292 4.49 -9.12 17.37
CA SER A 292 4.85 -7.77 17.82
C SER A 292 6.19 -7.78 18.55
N LEU A 293 7.01 -6.78 18.25
CA LEU A 293 8.27 -6.52 18.95
C LEU A 293 8.02 -5.60 20.14
N SER A 294 8.75 -5.84 21.24
CA SER A 294 8.81 -4.90 22.37
C SER A 294 9.64 -3.65 22.01
N ASP A 295 9.46 -2.57 22.78
CA ASP A 295 10.33 -1.38 22.63
C ASP A 295 11.81 -1.71 22.84
N GLY A 296 12.11 -2.66 23.73
CA GLY A 296 13.48 -3.15 23.94
C GLY A 296 14.06 -3.88 22.73
N ASP A 297 13.24 -4.70 22.03
CA ASP A 297 13.66 -5.37 20.81
C ASP A 297 13.92 -4.36 19.69
N LEU A 298 13.04 -3.39 19.52
CA LEU A 298 13.19 -2.31 18.52
C LEU A 298 14.43 -1.45 18.81
N SER A 299 14.66 -1.07 20.07
CA SER A 299 15.85 -0.31 20.47
C SER A 299 17.15 -1.08 20.23
N ARG A 300 17.14 -2.40 20.43
CA ARG A 300 18.27 -3.27 20.14
C ARG A 300 18.58 -3.31 18.65
N ILE A 301 17.55 -3.49 17.79
CA ILE A 301 17.71 -3.50 16.32
C ILE A 301 18.18 -2.12 15.82
N GLU A 302 17.60 -1.06 16.31
CA GLU A 302 18.02 0.31 16.02
C GLU A 302 19.51 0.51 16.39
N GLY A 303 19.93 0.00 17.56
CA GLY A 303 21.33 0.01 18.00
C GLY A 303 22.26 -0.68 17.03
N TRP A 304 21.91 -1.86 16.56
CA TRP A 304 22.73 -2.62 15.60
C TRP A 304 22.94 -1.89 14.26
N LEU A 305 21.91 -1.21 13.75
CA LEU A 305 22.01 -0.39 12.54
C LEU A 305 22.86 0.87 12.77
N LYS A 306 22.72 1.51 13.95
CA LYS A 306 23.49 2.71 14.33
C LYS A 306 24.97 2.41 14.58
N GLU A 307 25.36 1.20 14.97
CA GLU A 307 26.78 0.78 15.05
C GLU A 307 27.48 1.01 13.71
N TYR A 308 26.78 0.90 12.59
CA TYR A 308 27.28 1.13 11.23
C TYR A 308 26.93 2.50 10.67
N GLN A 309 26.50 3.44 11.55
CA GLN A 309 26.19 4.84 11.20
C GLN A 309 25.03 5.01 10.21
N PHE A 310 24.11 4.07 10.12
CA PHE A 310 22.88 4.26 9.36
C PHE A 310 21.95 5.25 10.08
N PRO A 311 21.34 6.22 9.36
CA PRO A 311 20.22 6.99 9.89
C PRO A 311 19.00 6.07 10.06
N VAL A 312 18.51 5.90 11.27
CA VAL A 312 17.40 4.99 11.59
C VAL A 312 16.32 5.73 12.36
N THR A 313 15.07 5.45 12.01
CA THR A 313 13.88 5.94 12.71
C THR A 313 12.95 4.75 13.03
N VAL A 314 12.43 4.66 14.24
CA VAL A 314 11.34 3.74 14.56
C VAL A 314 10.02 4.51 14.37
N VAL A 315 9.24 4.14 13.36
CA VAL A 315 7.96 4.77 13.05
C VAL A 315 6.86 4.09 13.87
N ARG A 316 6.26 4.82 14.80
CA ARG A 316 5.15 4.36 15.64
C ARG A 316 3.86 5.02 15.16
N HIS A 317 2.83 4.22 14.87
CA HIS A 317 1.49 4.67 14.45
C HIS A 317 0.57 4.87 15.66
#